data_9c0b01d45a31d3378c704459b863a82e
#
_entry.id   9c0b01d45a31d3378c704459b863a82e
#
_cell.length_a   1.000
_cell.length_b   1.000
_cell.length_c   1.000
_cell.angle_alpha   90.00
_cell.angle_beta   90.00
_cell.angle_gamma   90.00
#
_symmetry.space_group_name_H-M   'P 1'
#
loop_
_entity.id
_entity.type
_entity.pdbx_description
1 polymer ?
#
loop_
_entity_poly.entity_id
_entity_poly.type
_entity_poly.pdbx_seq_one_letter_code
_entity_poly.pdbx_strand_id
1 'polypeptide(L)'
;MKKLIAATIATLLTTGILTGCAGAASGSTAPSSTAASSAPSESASVSEAAAEETQIDKALALINTFATGDTDTARSLLADDYIQHNLAYGTGADAFVGSVEYLASAEVKTTVQNIRAFEDGDKVFLQTIYNFAGAGNQVAFDIFRFDENGKIAEHWDNLAAVTEANPSGHTQTDGTMEVTDLDKTEENRELVNNFLYDVMQGHNLDKMADYFDGDTYIQHNSNIADGVSGLTDALAALAEQNIQMVYTTTHQVLADGNYVLAVSEGTYGDVPTAYYDLWRVENGKIAEHWDVMETIADQSTWQNQNGKF
;
A
#
# COMPACT_ATOMS: atom_id res chain seq x y z
N MET A 1 8.19 37.39 -0.13
CA MET A 1 8.67 36.85 1.18
C MET A 1 8.46 35.34 1.11
N LYS A 2 9.53 34.62 0.81
CA LYS A 2 9.49 33.14 0.68
C LYS A 2 9.43 32.54 2.08
N LYS A 3 8.30 31.95 2.46
CA LYS A 3 8.21 31.14 3.69
C LYS A 3 8.72 29.75 3.37
N LEU A 4 9.83 29.36 4.01
CA LEU A 4 10.32 27.99 4.04
C LEU A 4 9.23 27.11 4.68
N ILE A 5 8.80 26.11 3.95
CA ILE A 5 8.05 24.98 4.48
C ILE A 5 9.10 23.96 4.94
N ALA A 6 9.36 23.94 6.24
CA ALA A 6 10.15 22.90 6.87
C ALA A 6 9.19 21.73 7.21
N ALA A 7 9.21 20.68 6.42
CA ALA A 7 8.56 19.42 6.77
C ALA A 7 9.34 18.79 7.92
N THR A 8 8.71 18.68 9.07
CA THR A 8 9.29 18.00 10.24
C THR A 8 9.06 16.51 10.08
N ILE A 9 10.05 15.79 9.56
CA ILE A 9 10.08 14.33 9.58
C ILE A 9 10.45 13.94 11.00
N ALA A 10 9.50 13.34 11.73
CA ALA A 10 9.75 12.79 13.05
C ALA A 10 10.57 11.49 12.91
N THR A 11 11.88 11.59 13.09
CA THR A 11 12.79 10.46 13.11
C THR A 11 12.86 9.91 14.54
N LEU A 12 12.29 8.74 14.77
CA LEU A 12 12.64 7.94 15.96
C LEU A 12 13.92 7.16 15.62
N LEU A 13 15.04 7.60 16.19
CA LEU A 13 16.31 6.86 16.21
C LEU A 13 16.23 5.78 17.30
N THR A 14 16.31 4.51 16.90
CA THR A 14 16.80 3.46 17.78
C THR A 14 18.16 2.98 17.26
N THR A 15 19.18 3.22 18.03
CA THR A 15 20.56 2.79 17.81
C THR A 15 20.73 1.31 18.15
N GLY A 16 21.20 0.53 17.19
CA GLY A 16 21.70 -0.85 17.41
C GLY A 16 22.95 -1.08 16.57
N ILE A 17 24.04 -1.43 17.25
CA ILE A 17 25.43 -1.46 16.81
C ILE A 17 25.79 -2.82 16.15
N LEU A 18 26.42 -2.74 14.96
CA LEU A 18 27.47 -3.54 14.30
C LEU A 18 27.93 -4.90 14.86
N THR A 19 28.11 -5.83 13.93
CA THR A 19 29.40 -6.47 13.48
C THR A 19 29.07 -7.46 12.37
N GLY A 20 29.64 -7.47 11.29
CA GLY A 20 30.74 -7.61 10.46
C GLY A 20 31.16 -9.06 10.22
N CYS A 21 31.16 -9.55 8.96
CA CYS A 21 32.31 -10.24 8.36
C CYS A 21 32.08 -10.59 6.87
N ALA A 22 33.14 -10.41 6.13
CA ALA A 22 33.30 -10.56 4.70
C ALA A 22 33.56 -12.03 4.23
N GLY A 23 33.36 -12.28 2.91
CA GLY A 23 33.88 -13.48 2.23
C GLY A 23 33.33 -13.59 0.79
N ALA A 24 34.01 -13.15 -0.11
CA ALA A 24 34.80 -13.52 -1.27
C ALA A 24 34.14 -14.42 -2.33
N ALA A 25 34.18 -13.87 -3.52
CA ALA A 25 34.18 -14.21 -4.91
C ALA A 25 34.51 -15.64 -5.40
N SER A 26 33.90 -16.00 -6.54
CA SER A 26 34.46 -16.57 -7.79
C SER A 26 33.25 -16.94 -8.68
N GLY A 27 33.12 -16.53 -9.92
CA GLY A 27 33.97 -16.57 -11.09
C GLY A 27 33.61 -17.79 -11.93
N SER A 28 32.99 -17.65 -13.13
CA SER A 28 33.36 -18.34 -14.37
C SER A 28 32.25 -18.34 -15.45
N THR A 29 32.53 -17.61 -16.51
CA THR A 29 32.57 -17.97 -17.95
C THR A 29 31.31 -18.43 -18.66
N ALA A 30 30.96 -17.64 -19.69
CA ALA A 30 30.18 -18.00 -20.86
C ALA A 30 30.85 -19.00 -21.79
N PRO A 31 30.13 -19.61 -22.73
CA PRO A 31 30.58 -19.48 -24.12
C PRO A 31 29.47 -19.07 -25.12
N SER A 32 29.96 -18.35 -26.11
CA SER A 32 29.39 -17.94 -27.36
C SER A 32 29.26 -19.10 -28.37
N SER A 33 28.21 -19.10 -29.24
CA SER A 33 28.32 -19.45 -30.67
C SER A 33 26.97 -19.28 -31.36
N THR A 34 26.93 -18.50 -32.32
CA THR A 34 27.02 -18.48 -33.77
C THR A 34 25.69 -18.37 -34.49
N ALA A 35 25.70 -17.45 -35.41
CA ALA A 35 24.66 -17.02 -36.33
C ALA A 35 24.22 -18.09 -37.34
N ALA A 36 22.99 -18.01 -37.79
CA ALA A 36 22.57 -18.38 -39.13
C ALA A 36 21.50 -17.45 -39.66
N SER A 37 21.77 -16.92 -40.83
CA SER A 37 21.01 -16.06 -41.73
C SER A 37 19.85 -16.81 -42.37
N SER A 38 18.70 -16.14 -42.58
CA SER A 38 18.06 -16.11 -43.91
C SER A 38 16.72 -15.33 -43.95
N ALA A 39 16.72 -14.31 -44.74
CA ALA A 39 15.74 -13.81 -45.72
C ALA A 39 14.35 -13.30 -45.26
N PRO A 40 13.82 -12.29 -45.97
CA PRO A 40 12.74 -11.43 -45.51
C PRO A 40 11.38 -12.03 -45.86
N SER A 41 10.47 -12.03 -44.92
CA SER A 41 9.05 -12.20 -45.14
C SER A 41 8.35 -10.85 -44.99
N GLU A 42 7.53 -10.54 -45.97
CA GLU A 42 6.74 -9.31 -46.06
C GLU A 42 5.98 -9.02 -44.79
N SER A 43 6.26 -7.85 -44.24
CA SER A 43 5.56 -7.26 -43.10
C SER A 43 4.17 -6.79 -43.57
N ALA A 44 3.15 -7.58 -43.26
CA ALA A 44 1.83 -7.01 -43.11
C ALA A 44 1.83 -6.14 -41.87
N SER A 45 1.78 -4.84 -42.07
CA SER A 45 1.55 -3.88 -40.97
C SER A 45 0.14 -4.07 -40.41
N VAL A 46 0.03 -4.94 -39.42
CA VAL A 46 -1.11 -4.91 -38.50
C VAL A 46 -0.83 -3.68 -37.63
N SER A 47 -1.62 -2.64 -37.81
CA SER A 47 -1.71 -1.55 -36.85
C SER A 47 -2.17 -2.16 -35.54
N GLU A 48 -1.24 -2.43 -34.65
CA GLU A 48 -1.52 -2.75 -33.26
C GLU A 48 -2.16 -1.47 -32.70
N ALA A 49 -3.49 -1.49 -32.53
CA ALA A 49 -4.16 -0.45 -31.77
C ALA A 49 -3.48 -0.48 -30.39
N ALA A 50 -2.86 0.61 -29.97
CA ALA A 50 -2.31 0.73 -28.63
C ALA A 50 -3.45 0.37 -27.68
N ALA A 51 -3.25 -0.63 -26.83
CA ALA A 51 -4.19 -0.96 -25.76
C ALA A 51 -4.41 0.32 -24.94
N GLU A 52 -5.67 0.65 -24.66
CA GLU A 52 -5.95 1.79 -23.78
C GLU A 52 -5.31 1.52 -22.40
N GLU A 53 -4.63 2.52 -21.84
CA GLU A 53 -4.04 2.44 -20.51
C GLU A 53 -5.13 2.15 -19.47
N THR A 54 -4.92 1.13 -18.64
CA THR A 54 -5.82 0.79 -17.53
C THR A 54 -5.75 1.85 -16.42
N GLN A 55 -6.69 1.83 -15.49
CA GLN A 55 -6.63 2.70 -14.32
C GLN A 55 -5.37 2.39 -13.47
N ILE A 56 -5.00 1.10 -13.35
CA ILE A 56 -3.75 0.68 -12.69
C ILE A 56 -2.53 1.30 -13.39
N ASP A 57 -2.44 1.23 -14.73
CA ASP A 57 -1.32 1.81 -15.46
C ASP A 57 -1.17 3.32 -15.19
N LYS A 58 -2.28 4.04 -15.16
CA LYS A 58 -2.31 5.48 -14.86
C LYS A 58 -1.91 5.78 -13.41
N ALA A 59 -2.40 5.01 -12.44
CA ALA A 59 -2.03 5.17 -11.03
C ALA A 59 -0.53 4.90 -10.83
N LEU A 60 0.01 3.84 -11.45
CA LEU A 60 1.44 3.52 -11.45
C LEU A 60 2.27 4.61 -12.13
N ALA A 61 1.81 5.14 -13.27
CA ALA A 61 2.47 6.25 -13.95
C ALA A 61 2.52 7.49 -13.05
N LEU A 62 1.41 7.81 -12.35
CA LEU A 62 1.35 8.94 -11.43
C LEU A 62 2.37 8.82 -10.30
N ILE A 63 2.38 7.69 -9.56
CA ILE A 63 3.32 7.53 -8.43
C ILE A 63 4.77 7.48 -8.90
N ASN A 64 5.05 6.96 -10.12
CA ASN A 64 6.40 6.96 -10.69
C ASN A 64 6.92 8.37 -10.98
N THR A 65 6.06 9.38 -11.10
CA THR A 65 6.51 10.77 -11.24
C THR A 65 7.34 11.26 -10.06
N PHE A 66 7.14 10.71 -8.86
CA PHE A 66 7.98 11.00 -7.69
C PHE A 66 9.45 10.57 -7.89
N ALA A 67 9.69 9.50 -8.66
CA ALA A 67 11.04 9.03 -8.96
C ALA A 67 11.64 9.73 -10.20
N THR A 68 10.82 10.01 -11.21
CA THR A 68 11.27 10.58 -12.49
C THR A 68 11.35 12.11 -12.49
N GLY A 69 10.51 12.75 -11.67
CA GLY A 69 10.34 14.22 -11.70
C GLY A 69 9.50 14.71 -12.88
N ASP A 70 8.75 13.83 -13.55
CA ASP A 70 7.94 14.17 -14.73
C ASP A 70 6.63 14.86 -14.33
N THR A 71 6.69 16.18 -14.26
CA THR A 71 5.55 17.04 -13.91
C THR A 71 4.48 17.10 -14.99
N ASP A 72 4.85 16.94 -16.27
CA ASP A 72 3.90 16.95 -17.37
C ASP A 72 3.00 15.72 -17.32
N THR A 73 3.59 14.54 -17.10
CA THR A 73 2.83 13.30 -16.86
C THR A 73 1.95 13.43 -15.64
N ALA A 74 2.46 13.89 -14.48
CA ALA A 74 1.65 14.09 -13.28
C ALA A 74 0.42 14.96 -13.56
N ARG A 75 0.63 16.13 -14.19
CA ARG A 75 -0.45 17.06 -14.53
C ARG A 75 -1.45 16.47 -15.53
N SER A 76 -0.98 15.67 -16.47
CA SER A 76 -1.85 15.05 -17.47
C SER A 76 -2.78 13.98 -16.90
N LEU A 77 -2.40 13.33 -15.81
CA LEU A 77 -3.16 12.26 -15.17
C LEU A 77 -4.16 12.76 -14.12
N LEU A 78 -3.88 13.91 -13.48
CA LEU A 78 -4.72 14.46 -12.42
C LEU A 78 -5.93 15.22 -12.96
N ALA A 79 -7.04 15.17 -12.23
CA ALA A 79 -8.17 16.06 -12.41
C ALA A 79 -7.83 17.47 -11.90
N ASP A 80 -8.47 18.50 -12.46
CA ASP A 80 -8.24 19.90 -12.07
C ASP A 80 -8.58 20.14 -10.59
N ASP A 81 -9.59 19.46 -10.10
CA ASP A 81 -10.11 19.53 -8.73
C ASP A 81 -9.64 18.36 -7.84
N TYR A 82 -8.48 17.77 -8.14
CA TYR A 82 -7.89 16.66 -7.40
C TYR A 82 -7.89 16.88 -5.88
N ILE A 83 -8.38 15.89 -5.15
CA ILE A 83 -8.52 15.89 -3.70
C ILE A 83 -7.46 14.97 -3.06
N GLN A 84 -6.72 15.50 -2.07
CA GLN A 84 -5.72 14.76 -1.31
C GLN A 84 -6.20 14.54 0.12
N HIS A 85 -6.14 13.26 0.61
CA HIS A 85 -6.47 12.89 1.98
C HIS A 85 -5.25 12.60 2.86
N ASN A 86 -4.04 12.59 2.31
CA ASN A 86 -2.85 12.63 3.16
C ASN A 86 -2.76 14.00 3.83
N LEU A 87 -2.86 13.99 5.15
CA LEU A 87 -2.96 15.22 5.96
C LEU A 87 -1.67 16.04 5.98
N ALA A 88 -0.52 15.44 5.59
CA ALA A 88 0.78 16.11 5.56
C ALA A 88 1.01 16.91 4.26
N TYR A 89 0.13 16.77 3.26
CA TYR A 89 0.28 17.40 1.94
C TYR A 89 -0.88 18.32 1.60
N GLY A 90 -0.60 19.31 0.74
CA GLY A 90 -1.64 20.19 0.18
C GLY A 90 -2.55 19.44 -0.80
N THR A 91 -3.76 19.95 -1.01
CA THR A 91 -4.72 19.43 -1.99
C THR A 91 -4.63 20.14 -3.33
N GLY A 92 -5.13 19.52 -4.39
CA GLY A 92 -5.13 20.03 -5.76
C GLY A 92 -3.93 19.59 -6.58
N ALA A 93 -4.11 19.54 -7.91
CA ALA A 93 -3.08 19.09 -8.84
C ALA A 93 -1.77 19.89 -8.73
N ASP A 94 -1.83 21.19 -8.46
CA ASP A 94 -0.63 22.03 -8.30
C ASP A 94 0.19 21.64 -7.06
N ALA A 95 -0.47 21.23 -5.96
CA ALA A 95 0.23 20.75 -4.76
C ALA A 95 0.94 19.42 -5.02
N PHE A 96 0.29 18.49 -5.74
CA PHE A 96 0.89 17.22 -6.13
C PHE A 96 2.13 17.45 -7.02
N VAL A 97 1.99 18.26 -8.09
CA VAL A 97 3.09 18.60 -9.00
C VAL A 97 4.23 19.27 -8.24
N GLY A 98 3.93 20.18 -7.32
CA GLY A 98 4.94 20.80 -6.45
C GLY A 98 5.72 19.79 -5.60
N SER A 99 5.06 18.70 -5.16
CA SER A 99 5.73 17.61 -4.45
C SER A 99 6.66 16.81 -5.36
N VAL A 100 6.25 16.56 -6.61
CA VAL A 100 7.10 15.95 -7.66
C VAL A 100 8.35 16.80 -7.92
N GLU A 101 8.20 18.12 -8.13
CA GLU A 101 9.32 19.05 -8.32
C GLU A 101 10.27 19.06 -7.11
N TYR A 102 9.71 19.09 -5.91
CA TYR A 102 10.51 19.07 -4.67
C TYR A 102 11.37 17.81 -4.58
N LEU A 103 10.78 16.63 -4.78
CA LEU A 103 11.48 15.35 -4.73
C LEU A 103 12.51 15.23 -5.86
N ALA A 104 12.21 15.70 -7.06
CA ALA A 104 13.14 15.73 -8.18
C ALA A 104 14.37 16.61 -7.90
N SER A 105 14.23 17.66 -7.09
CA SER A 105 15.33 18.56 -6.72
C SER A 105 16.28 17.97 -5.67
N ALA A 106 15.88 16.89 -4.98
CA ALA A 106 16.67 16.27 -3.91
C ALA A 106 17.96 15.62 -4.47
N GLU A 107 19.02 15.63 -3.66
CA GLU A 107 20.31 15.01 -4.01
C GLU A 107 20.15 13.48 -4.13
N VAL A 108 19.52 12.85 -3.13
CA VAL A 108 19.15 11.44 -3.17
C VAL A 108 17.81 11.31 -3.87
N LYS A 109 17.75 10.49 -4.90
CA LYS A 109 16.52 10.33 -5.68
C LYS A 109 15.51 9.44 -4.97
N THR A 110 14.24 9.77 -5.13
CA THR A 110 13.13 8.93 -4.71
C THR A 110 13.13 7.62 -5.48
N THR A 111 12.82 6.53 -4.81
CA THR A 111 12.51 5.24 -5.45
C THR A 111 11.08 4.84 -5.18
N VAL A 112 10.45 4.20 -6.15
CA VAL A 112 9.09 3.71 -6.12
C VAL A 112 9.11 2.26 -6.59
N GLN A 113 8.56 1.35 -5.78
CA GLN A 113 8.45 -0.06 -6.13
C GLN A 113 7.04 -0.53 -5.80
N ASN A 114 6.19 -0.69 -6.80
CA ASN A 114 4.89 -1.30 -6.61
C ASN A 114 5.03 -2.81 -6.35
N ILE A 115 4.23 -3.31 -5.42
CA ILE A 115 4.20 -4.72 -5.00
C ILE A 115 2.92 -5.39 -5.48
N ARG A 116 1.75 -4.80 -5.18
CA ARG A 116 0.42 -5.29 -5.55
C ARG A 116 -0.42 -4.16 -6.09
N ALA A 117 -1.34 -4.50 -6.98
CA ALA A 117 -2.35 -3.58 -7.48
C ALA A 117 -3.63 -4.35 -7.80
N PHE A 118 -4.78 -3.73 -7.59
CA PHE A 118 -6.05 -4.21 -8.11
C PHE A 118 -7.03 -3.03 -8.31
N GLU A 119 -8.11 -3.29 -9.05
CA GLU A 119 -9.15 -2.30 -9.35
C GLU A 119 -10.48 -2.71 -8.73
N ASP A 120 -11.27 -1.74 -8.27
CA ASP A 120 -12.65 -1.92 -7.85
C ASP A 120 -13.49 -0.74 -8.34
N GLY A 121 -14.15 -0.94 -9.49
CA GLY A 121 -14.94 0.09 -10.13
C GLY A 121 -14.12 1.30 -10.59
N ASP A 122 -14.31 2.44 -9.96
CA ASP A 122 -13.58 3.67 -10.24
C ASP A 122 -12.34 3.86 -9.35
N LYS A 123 -11.97 2.85 -8.58
CA LYS A 123 -10.86 2.92 -7.64
C LYS A 123 -9.76 1.92 -7.95
N VAL A 124 -8.53 2.34 -7.71
CA VAL A 124 -7.33 1.51 -7.78
C VAL A 124 -6.67 1.48 -6.41
N PHE A 125 -6.33 0.30 -5.94
CA PHE A 125 -5.46 0.07 -4.80
C PHE A 125 -4.04 -0.23 -5.28
N LEU A 126 -3.04 0.37 -4.63
CA LEU A 126 -1.62 0.02 -4.78
C LEU A 126 -1.00 -0.23 -3.42
N GLN A 127 -0.26 -1.34 -3.28
CA GLN A 127 0.73 -1.52 -2.22
C GLN A 127 2.11 -1.20 -2.78
N THR A 128 2.77 -0.21 -2.22
CA THR A 128 4.01 0.34 -2.78
C THR A 128 5.07 0.52 -1.70
N ILE A 129 6.34 0.29 -2.04
CA ILE A 129 7.48 0.74 -1.23
C ILE A 129 8.01 2.03 -1.83
N TYR A 130 7.99 3.09 -1.02
CA TYR A 130 8.61 4.37 -1.33
C TYR A 130 9.87 4.59 -0.53
N ASN A 131 10.87 5.25 -1.14
CA ASN A 131 11.96 5.89 -0.42
C ASN A 131 12.07 7.33 -0.91
N PHE A 132 11.37 8.22 -0.23
CA PHE A 132 11.31 9.63 -0.61
C PHE A 132 12.62 10.33 -0.27
N ALA A 133 13.38 10.73 -1.30
CA ALA A 133 14.62 11.50 -1.16
C ALA A 133 15.64 10.89 -0.16
N GLY A 134 15.66 9.56 0.00
CA GLY A 134 16.58 8.86 0.90
C GLY A 134 16.16 8.86 2.38
N ALA A 135 14.92 9.23 2.71
CA ALA A 135 14.43 9.27 4.09
C ALA A 135 14.21 7.90 4.74
N GLY A 136 14.38 6.81 4.01
CA GLY A 136 14.13 5.43 4.42
C GLY A 136 12.95 4.82 3.68
N ASN A 137 12.91 3.49 3.65
CA ASN A 137 11.82 2.77 2.99
C ASN A 137 10.54 2.84 3.82
N GLN A 138 9.43 3.13 3.15
CA GLN A 138 8.08 3.13 3.71
C GLN A 138 7.20 2.21 2.86
N VAL A 139 6.42 1.36 3.51
CA VAL A 139 5.31 0.66 2.85
C VAL A 139 4.09 1.58 2.88
N ALA A 140 3.44 1.71 1.74
CA ALA A 140 2.23 2.50 1.56
C ALA A 140 1.09 1.64 1.02
N PHE A 141 -0.12 1.93 1.47
CA PHE A 141 -1.37 1.51 0.86
C PHE A 141 -2.03 2.76 0.30
N ASP A 142 -2.02 2.87 -1.03
CA ASP A 142 -2.57 4.01 -1.77
C ASP A 142 -3.91 3.61 -2.40
N ILE A 143 -4.89 4.50 -2.37
CA ILE A 143 -6.16 4.37 -3.09
C ILE A 143 -6.34 5.59 -3.98
N PHE A 144 -6.54 5.37 -5.27
CA PHE A 144 -6.83 6.42 -6.25
C PHE A 144 -8.24 6.23 -6.78
N ARG A 145 -9.04 7.30 -6.81
CA ARG A 145 -10.33 7.32 -7.49
C ARG A 145 -10.25 8.09 -8.79
N PHE A 146 -10.83 7.52 -9.81
CA PHE A 146 -10.92 8.09 -11.16
C PHE A 146 -12.25 8.78 -11.39
N ASP A 147 -12.23 9.87 -12.15
CA ASP A 147 -13.44 10.53 -12.63
C ASP A 147 -13.96 9.90 -13.94
N GLU A 148 -15.08 10.40 -14.43
CA GLU A 148 -15.71 9.95 -15.69
C GLU A 148 -14.85 10.21 -16.94
N ASN A 149 -13.83 11.08 -16.86
CA ASN A 149 -12.89 11.38 -17.92
C ASN A 149 -11.61 10.52 -17.84
N GLY A 150 -11.54 9.59 -16.87
CA GLY A 150 -10.40 8.73 -16.63
C GLY A 150 -9.20 9.47 -16.05
N LYS A 151 -9.44 10.59 -15.31
CA LYS A 151 -8.45 11.32 -14.54
C LYS A 151 -8.49 10.90 -13.08
N ILE A 152 -7.35 10.94 -12.41
CA ILE A 152 -7.24 10.70 -10.97
C ILE A 152 -7.76 11.94 -10.24
N ALA A 153 -8.92 11.79 -9.59
CA ALA A 153 -9.65 12.86 -8.94
C ALA A 153 -9.47 12.89 -7.43
N GLU A 154 -9.03 11.77 -6.82
CA GLU A 154 -8.94 11.69 -5.37
C GLU A 154 -7.93 10.63 -4.93
N HIS A 155 -7.27 10.85 -3.79
CA HIS A 155 -6.24 9.96 -3.27
C HIS A 155 -6.29 9.88 -1.74
N TRP A 156 -6.26 8.67 -1.23
CA TRP A 156 -6.09 8.31 0.16
C TRP A 156 -4.86 7.42 0.30
N ASP A 157 -4.16 7.52 1.40
CA ASP A 157 -3.02 6.65 1.71
C ASP A 157 -2.83 6.45 3.21
N ASN A 158 -2.16 5.38 3.56
CA ASN A 158 -1.46 5.20 4.83
C ASN A 158 -0.01 4.80 4.53
N LEU A 159 0.93 5.32 5.31
CA LEU A 159 2.35 5.00 5.19
C LEU A 159 2.93 4.57 6.53
N ALA A 160 3.77 3.54 6.51
CA ALA A 160 4.55 3.11 7.68
C ALA A 160 6.00 2.79 7.28
N ALA A 161 6.93 2.95 8.21
CA ALA A 161 8.30 2.53 7.96
C ALA A 161 8.38 1.02 7.68
N VAL A 162 9.19 0.61 6.71
CA VAL A 162 9.54 -0.80 6.53
C VAL A 162 10.38 -1.25 7.71
N THR A 163 9.99 -2.37 8.31
CA THR A 163 10.65 -2.97 9.48
C THR A 163 11.25 -4.32 9.16
N GLU A 164 11.94 -4.93 10.12
CA GLU A 164 12.37 -6.32 10.04
C GLU A 164 11.16 -7.27 9.91
N ALA A 165 11.43 -8.49 9.45
CA ALA A 165 10.41 -9.53 9.34
C ALA A 165 9.74 -9.80 10.69
N ASN A 166 8.48 -10.21 10.64
CA ASN A 166 7.70 -10.58 11.81
C ASN A 166 8.24 -11.87 12.49
N PRO A 167 7.69 -12.28 13.64
CA PRO A 167 8.16 -13.47 14.35
C PRO A 167 8.09 -14.77 13.53
N SER A 168 7.26 -14.86 12.50
CA SER A 168 7.16 -16.00 11.58
C SER A 168 8.08 -15.89 10.36
N GLY A 169 8.80 -14.78 10.20
CA GLY A 169 9.75 -14.55 9.12
C GLY A 169 9.17 -13.86 7.89
N HIS A 170 7.93 -13.39 7.93
CA HIS A 170 7.26 -12.65 6.86
C HIS A 170 7.56 -11.15 6.94
N THR A 171 7.72 -10.53 5.77
CA THR A 171 7.84 -9.07 5.66
C THR A 171 6.48 -8.43 5.40
N GLN A 172 6.39 -7.11 5.54
CA GLN A 172 5.17 -6.34 5.27
C GLN A 172 4.73 -6.40 3.80
N THR A 173 5.51 -6.98 2.90
CA THR A 173 5.26 -6.92 1.45
C THR A 173 5.43 -8.25 0.70
N ASP A 174 5.93 -9.32 1.34
CA ASP A 174 5.97 -10.64 0.71
C ASP A 174 4.58 -11.31 0.66
N GLY A 175 4.52 -12.59 0.35
CA GLY A 175 3.30 -13.36 0.21
C GLY A 175 2.69 -13.31 -1.19
N THR A 176 1.43 -13.70 -1.31
CA THR A 176 0.72 -13.84 -2.58
C THR A 176 0.52 -12.48 -3.27
N MET A 177 0.71 -12.41 -4.58
CA MET A 177 0.56 -11.17 -5.38
C MET A 177 -0.52 -11.28 -6.46
N GLU A 178 -0.90 -12.49 -6.85
CA GLU A 178 -1.82 -12.70 -7.97
C GLU A 178 -3.27 -12.53 -7.51
N VAL A 179 -4.04 -11.74 -8.27
CA VAL A 179 -5.49 -11.64 -8.11
C VAL A 179 -6.12 -12.84 -8.81
N THR A 180 -6.89 -13.60 -8.06
CA THR A 180 -7.61 -14.81 -8.55
C THR A 180 -9.07 -14.76 -8.12
N ASP A 181 -9.87 -15.75 -8.49
CA ASP A 181 -11.27 -15.88 -8.02
C ASP A 181 -12.14 -14.64 -8.33
N LEU A 182 -11.95 -14.01 -9.50
CA LEU A 182 -12.67 -12.79 -9.91
C LEU A 182 -14.21 -12.96 -9.87
N ASP A 183 -14.69 -14.18 -10.05
CA ASP A 183 -16.12 -14.50 -9.94
C ASP A 183 -16.64 -14.55 -8.51
N LYS A 184 -15.76 -14.45 -7.50
CA LYS A 184 -16.10 -14.44 -6.07
C LYS A 184 -15.88 -13.09 -5.38
N THR A 185 -15.59 -12.04 -6.15
CA THR A 185 -15.30 -10.70 -5.60
C THR A 185 -16.33 -10.26 -4.55
N GLU A 186 -17.62 -10.34 -4.88
CA GLU A 186 -18.67 -9.90 -3.96
C GLU A 186 -18.86 -10.84 -2.77
N GLU A 187 -18.67 -12.16 -2.94
CA GLU A 187 -18.71 -13.12 -1.84
C GLU A 187 -17.58 -12.85 -0.84
N ASN A 188 -16.37 -12.59 -1.35
CA ASN A 188 -15.21 -12.28 -0.53
C ASN A 188 -15.34 -10.92 0.16
N ARG A 189 -15.90 -9.92 -0.53
CA ARG A 189 -16.24 -8.61 0.06
C ARG A 189 -17.22 -8.76 1.22
N GLU A 190 -18.27 -9.55 1.04
CA GLU A 190 -19.27 -9.81 2.10
C GLU A 190 -18.64 -10.55 3.30
N LEU A 191 -17.80 -11.55 3.04
CA LEU A 191 -17.08 -12.29 4.09
C LEU A 191 -16.27 -11.31 4.97
N VAL A 192 -15.46 -10.43 4.35
CA VAL A 192 -14.61 -9.49 5.09
C VAL A 192 -15.45 -8.39 5.76
N ASN A 193 -16.52 -7.90 5.14
CA ASN A 193 -17.44 -6.96 5.80
C ASN A 193 -18.06 -7.57 7.06
N ASN A 194 -18.44 -8.84 7.03
CA ASN A 194 -18.97 -9.55 8.20
C ASN A 194 -17.88 -9.72 9.26
N PHE A 195 -16.64 -10.05 8.87
CA PHE A 195 -15.49 -10.12 9.77
C PHE A 195 -15.19 -8.77 10.43
N LEU A 196 -15.20 -7.69 9.67
CA LEU A 196 -15.03 -6.33 10.20
C LEU A 196 -16.08 -6.01 11.27
N TYR A 197 -17.35 -6.29 10.99
CA TYR A 197 -18.44 -6.04 11.93
C TYR A 197 -18.35 -6.95 13.16
N ASP A 198 -18.25 -8.25 12.94
CA ASP A 198 -18.33 -9.26 14.02
C ASP A 198 -17.09 -9.20 14.92
N VAL A 199 -15.88 -9.13 14.32
CA VAL A 199 -14.61 -9.32 15.01
C VAL A 199 -13.88 -8.01 15.23
N MET A 200 -13.58 -7.25 14.16
CA MET A 200 -12.73 -6.06 14.29
C MET A 200 -13.44 -4.95 15.08
N GLN A 201 -14.73 -4.78 14.91
CA GLN A 201 -15.57 -3.84 15.69
C GLN A 201 -16.10 -4.46 16.99
N GLY A 202 -15.84 -5.76 17.23
CA GLY A 202 -16.13 -6.41 18.50
C GLY A 202 -17.58 -6.77 18.78
N HIS A 203 -18.47 -6.82 17.77
CA HIS A 203 -19.89 -7.09 17.99
C HIS A 203 -20.18 -8.55 18.31
N ASN A 204 -19.43 -9.52 17.74
CA ASN A 204 -19.66 -10.97 17.89
C ASN A 204 -18.33 -11.72 17.88
N LEU A 205 -17.44 -11.45 18.85
CA LEU A 205 -16.09 -12.03 18.92
C LEU A 205 -16.06 -13.57 18.97
N ASP A 206 -17.12 -14.19 19.42
CA ASP A 206 -17.28 -15.64 19.45
C ASP A 206 -17.31 -16.29 18.05
N LYS A 207 -17.60 -15.51 17.02
CA LYS A 207 -17.58 -15.95 15.62
C LYS A 207 -16.18 -15.91 14.98
N MET A 208 -15.15 -15.42 15.67
CA MET A 208 -13.82 -15.26 15.09
C MET A 208 -13.33 -16.52 14.37
N ALA A 209 -13.51 -17.70 14.97
CA ALA A 209 -13.11 -18.98 14.38
C ALA A 209 -13.83 -19.33 13.06
N ASP A 210 -15.01 -18.75 12.82
CA ASP A 210 -15.79 -19.03 11.60
C ASP A 210 -15.15 -18.42 10.34
N TYR A 211 -14.29 -17.42 10.51
CA TYR A 211 -13.64 -16.69 9.42
C TYR A 211 -12.34 -17.31 8.94
N PHE A 212 -11.75 -18.26 9.70
CA PHE A 212 -10.45 -18.86 9.43
C PHE A 212 -10.54 -20.38 9.21
N ASP A 213 -9.54 -20.96 8.55
CA ASP A 213 -9.38 -22.42 8.45
C ASP A 213 -8.46 -22.91 9.59
N GLY A 214 -9.06 -23.12 10.76
CA GLY A 214 -8.32 -23.47 11.97
C GLY A 214 -7.32 -22.38 12.36
N ASP A 215 -6.06 -22.76 12.47
CA ASP A 215 -4.94 -21.86 12.78
C ASP A 215 -4.14 -21.45 11.51
N THR A 216 -4.62 -21.81 10.33
CA THR A 216 -3.94 -21.54 9.05
C THR A 216 -4.22 -20.10 8.61
N TYR A 217 -3.36 -19.16 9.02
CA TYR A 217 -3.47 -17.74 8.73
C TYR A 217 -2.08 -17.12 8.65
N ILE A 218 -1.75 -16.53 7.52
CA ILE A 218 -0.45 -15.87 7.29
C ILE A 218 -0.57 -14.40 7.66
N GLN A 219 0.37 -13.92 8.47
CA GLN A 219 0.37 -12.55 8.96
C GLN A 219 1.60 -11.79 8.46
N HIS A 220 1.39 -10.54 7.99
CA HIS A 220 2.46 -9.66 7.54
C HIS A 220 2.65 -8.40 8.41
N ASN A 221 1.84 -8.23 9.46
CA ASN A 221 2.13 -7.22 10.48
C ASN A 221 3.45 -7.58 11.17
N SER A 222 4.36 -6.62 11.27
CA SER A 222 5.72 -6.84 11.76
C SER A 222 5.83 -7.32 13.21
N ASN A 223 4.75 -7.21 13.99
CA ASN A 223 4.74 -7.56 15.41
C ASN A 223 3.91 -8.82 15.72
N ILE A 224 3.27 -9.41 14.73
CA ILE A 224 2.30 -10.51 14.92
C ILE A 224 2.81 -11.76 14.20
N ALA A 225 2.83 -12.89 14.89
CA ALA A 225 3.13 -14.19 14.29
C ALA A 225 1.95 -14.74 13.48
N ASP A 226 2.23 -15.72 12.64
CA ASP A 226 1.20 -16.47 11.91
C ASP A 226 0.21 -17.18 12.84
N GLY A 227 -0.92 -17.51 12.26
CA GLY A 227 -2.01 -18.22 12.92
C GLY A 227 -2.98 -17.29 13.66
N VAL A 228 -4.18 -17.75 13.84
CA VAL A 228 -5.17 -17.10 14.72
C VAL A 228 -4.61 -17.06 16.15
N SER A 229 -3.83 -18.07 16.54
CA SER A 229 -3.09 -18.11 17.80
C SER A 229 -2.09 -16.95 17.91
N GLY A 230 -1.29 -16.66 16.86
CA GLY A 230 -0.36 -15.54 16.85
C GLY A 230 -1.05 -14.18 17.00
N LEU A 231 -2.19 -14.00 16.31
CA LEU A 231 -3.03 -12.81 16.46
C LEU A 231 -3.58 -12.66 17.89
N THR A 232 -4.13 -13.74 18.46
CA THR A 232 -4.68 -13.69 19.82
C THR A 232 -3.62 -13.44 20.89
N ASP A 233 -2.43 -14.02 20.74
CA ASP A 233 -1.29 -13.79 21.64
C ASP A 233 -0.81 -12.33 21.58
N ALA A 234 -0.74 -11.76 20.38
CA ALA A 234 -0.38 -10.34 20.19
C ALA A 234 -1.40 -9.40 20.84
N LEU A 235 -2.69 -9.64 20.63
CA LEU A 235 -3.76 -8.85 21.26
C LEU A 235 -3.74 -8.99 22.79
N ALA A 236 -3.47 -10.18 23.33
CA ALA A 236 -3.31 -10.40 24.77
C ALA A 236 -2.10 -9.63 25.33
N ALA A 237 -0.96 -9.63 24.62
CA ALA A 237 0.22 -8.88 25.02
C ALA A 237 0.00 -7.35 25.01
N LEU A 238 -0.78 -6.84 24.07
CA LEU A 238 -1.20 -5.43 24.06
C LEU A 238 -2.12 -5.12 25.25
N ALA A 239 -3.08 -5.99 25.55
CA ALA A 239 -3.99 -5.83 26.67
C ALA A 239 -3.27 -5.81 28.02
N GLU A 240 -2.20 -6.60 28.21
CA GLU A 240 -1.33 -6.56 29.41
C GLU A 240 -0.64 -5.20 29.58
N GLN A 241 -0.40 -4.48 28.49
CA GLN A 241 0.16 -3.12 28.46
C GLN A 241 -0.92 -2.03 28.55
N ASN A 242 -2.19 -2.40 28.72
CA ASN A 242 -3.37 -1.53 28.64
C ASN A 242 -3.50 -0.80 27.30
N ILE A 243 -3.03 -1.42 26.21
CA ILE A 243 -3.20 -0.95 24.84
C ILE A 243 -4.34 -1.75 24.22
N GLN A 244 -5.32 -1.06 23.66
CA GLN A 244 -6.43 -1.67 22.92
C GLN A 244 -6.38 -1.18 21.47
N MET A 245 -6.59 -2.10 20.53
CA MET A 245 -6.90 -1.76 19.15
C MET A 245 -8.42 -1.69 19.04
N VAL A 246 -8.93 -0.54 18.67
CA VAL A 246 -10.38 -0.31 18.53
C VAL A 246 -10.68 0.16 17.12
N TYR A 247 -11.57 -0.55 16.46
CA TYR A 247 -12.12 -0.18 15.16
C TYR A 247 -13.52 0.41 15.38
N THR A 248 -13.72 1.67 15.01
CA THR A 248 -15.00 2.36 15.24
C THR A 248 -15.84 2.46 13.98
N THR A 249 -15.21 2.76 12.85
CA THR A 249 -15.90 3.01 11.59
C THR A 249 -15.08 2.45 10.44
N THR A 250 -15.73 1.72 9.53
CA THR A 250 -15.16 1.37 8.23
C THR A 250 -15.68 2.34 7.19
N HIS A 251 -14.77 3.09 6.55
CA HIS A 251 -15.10 4.14 5.58
C HIS A 251 -15.17 3.61 4.15
N GLN A 252 -14.26 2.68 3.79
CA GLN A 252 -14.20 2.11 2.46
C GLN A 252 -13.88 0.62 2.53
N VAL A 253 -14.45 -0.16 1.59
CA VAL A 253 -14.06 -1.55 1.34
C VAL A 253 -13.96 -1.74 -0.17
N LEU A 254 -12.75 -2.06 -0.64
CA LEU A 254 -12.45 -2.36 -2.03
C LEU A 254 -12.18 -3.86 -2.16
N ALA A 255 -12.64 -4.47 -3.25
CA ALA A 255 -12.38 -5.88 -3.47
C ALA A 255 -12.18 -6.18 -4.96
N ASP A 256 -11.26 -7.10 -5.24
CA ASP A 256 -11.06 -7.69 -6.55
C ASP A 256 -10.61 -9.15 -6.38
N GLY A 257 -11.44 -10.07 -6.87
CA GLY A 257 -11.21 -11.49 -6.72
C GLY A 257 -11.04 -11.92 -5.26
N ASN A 258 -9.87 -12.48 -4.98
CA ASN A 258 -9.49 -12.98 -3.65
C ASN A 258 -8.96 -11.90 -2.70
N TYR A 259 -8.82 -10.64 -3.11
CA TYR A 259 -8.35 -9.54 -2.26
C TYR A 259 -9.48 -8.62 -1.81
N VAL A 260 -9.44 -8.25 -0.54
CA VAL A 260 -10.34 -7.25 0.03
C VAL A 260 -9.54 -6.31 0.93
N LEU A 261 -9.59 -5.02 0.61
CA LEU A 261 -9.00 -3.94 1.40
C LEU A 261 -10.10 -3.24 2.20
N ALA A 262 -9.88 -2.99 3.47
CA ALA A 262 -10.70 -2.08 4.24
C ALA A 262 -9.91 -0.88 4.75
N VAL A 263 -10.57 0.27 4.75
CA VAL A 263 -10.09 1.52 5.34
C VAL A 263 -10.97 1.82 6.53
N SER A 264 -10.38 1.78 7.72
CA SER A 264 -11.11 1.96 8.97
C SER A 264 -10.48 3.03 9.85
N GLU A 265 -11.33 3.62 10.69
CA GLU A 265 -10.96 4.58 11.74
C GLU A 265 -11.11 3.93 13.09
N GLY A 266 -10.24 4.31 14.02
CA GLY A 266 -10.34 3.87 15.39
C GLY A 266 -9.25 4.44 16.28
N THR A 267 -8.82 3.66 17.29
CA THR A 267 -7.71 4.05 18.16
C THR A 267 -6.76 2.88 18.40
N TYR A 268 -5.48 3.20 18.55
CA TYR A 268 -4.47 2.31 19.09
C TYR A 268 -4.05 2.85 20.46
N GLY A 269 -4.50 2.20 21.54
CA GLY A 269 -4.54 2.82 22.85
C GLY A 269 -5.49 4.04 22.81
N ASP A 270 -4.99 5.19 23.23
CA ASP A 270 -5.73 6.46 23.22
C ASP A 270 -5.45 7.33 21.97
N VAL A 271 -4.69 6.78 20.98
CA VAL A 271 -4.23 7.53 19.81
C VAL A 271 -5.18 7.28 18.63
N PRO A 272 -5.80 8.33 18.05
CA PRO A 272 -6.58 8.20 16.82
C PRO A 272 -5.73 7.59 15.70
N THR A 273 -6.25 6.53 15.06
CA THR A 273 -5.50 5.71 14.12
C THR A 273 -6.36 5.38 12.91
N ALA A 274 -5.76 5.52 11.74
CA ALA A 274 -6.28 4.98 10.48
C ALA A 274 -5.68 3.58 10.26
N TYR A 275 -6.55 2.62 10.00
CA TYR A 275 -6.22 1.24 9.72
C TYR A 275 -6.52 0.95 8.26
N TYR A 276 -5.50 0.54 7.50
CA TYR A 276 -5.66 0.03 6.15
C TYR A 276 -5.27 -1.44 6.20
N ASP A 277 -6.27 -2.32 6.08
CA ASP A 277 -6.13 -3.76 6.23
C ASP A 277 -6.45 -4.44 4.90
N LEU A 278 -5.52 -5.21 4.38
CA LEU A 278 -5.67 -6.01 3.17
C LEU A 278 -5.75 -7.49 3.54
N TRP A 279 -6.82 -8.14 3.17
CA TRP A 279 -6.97 -9.58 3.33
C TRP A 279 -6.99 -10.30 1.99
N ARG A 280 -6.42 -11.51 1.98
CA ARG A 280 -6.63 -12.48 0.93
C ARG A 280 -7.53 -13.58 1.45
N VAL A 281 -8.56 -13.87 0.67
CA VAL A 281 -9.53 -14.93 0.93
C VAL A 281 -9.18 -16.16 0.08
N GLU A 282 -9.23 -17.32 0.68
CA GLU A 282 -9.02 -18.60 0.04
C GLU A 282 -10.06 -19.62 0.53
N ASN A 283 -10.77 -20.29 -0.38
CA ASN A 283 -11.81 -21.26 -0.04
C ASN A 283 -12.89 -20.73 0.93
N GLY A 284 -13.25 -19.45 0.83
CA GLY A 284 -14.23 -18.78 1.70
C GLY A 284 -13.74 -18.55 3.13
N LYS A 285 -12.42 -18.45 3.32
CA LYS A 285 -11.77 -18.16 4.60
C LYS A 285 -10.70 -17.10 4.43
N ILE A 286 -10.47 -16.30 5.47
CA ILE A 286 -9.36 -15.35 5.52
C ILE A 286 -8.07 -16.17 5.70
N ALA A 287 -7.19 -16.10 4.72
CA ALA A 287 -5.98 -16.90 4.65
C ALA A 287 -4.71 -16.07 4.90
N GLU A 288 -4.73 -14.75 4.62
CA GLU A 288 -3.53 -13.92 4.67
C GLU A 288 -3.92 -12.46 4.92
N HIS A 289 -3.05 -11.70 5.61
CA HIS A 289 -3.32 -10.32 6.01
C HIS A 289 -2.07 -9.45 5.97
N TRP A 290 -2.20 -8.26 5.41
CA TRP A 290 -1.25 -7.16 5.45
C TRP A 290 -1.94 -5.93 6.01
N ASP A 291 -1.21 -5.09 6.70
CA ASP A 291 -1.75 -3.82 7.20
C ASP A 291 -0.75 -2.67 7.10
N VAL A 292 -1.30 -1.47 7.06
CA VAL A 292 -0.58 -0.23 7.30
C VAL A 292 -1.40 0.63 8.26
N MET A 293 -0.87 0.83 9.46
CA MET A 293 -1.47 1.67 10.49
C MET A 293 -0.80 3.03 10.50
N GLU A 294 -1.58 4.10 10.56
CA GLU A 294 -1.06 5.47 10.66
C GLU A 294 -1.80 6.26 11.72
N THR A 295 -1.04 6.99 12.56
CA THR A 295 -1.63 7.93 13.50
C THR A 295 -2.30 9.08 12.75
N ILE A 296 -3.57 9.34 13.04
CA ILE A 296 -4.26 10.53 12.53
C ILE A 296 -3.70 11.75 13.28
N ALA A 297 -2.98 12.59 12.56
CA ALA A 297 -2.32 13.77 13.11
C ALA A 297 -3.32 14.78 13.70
N ASP A 298 -2.89 15.58 14.66
CA ASP A 298 -3.70 16.68 15.19
C ASP A 298 -4.10 17.66 14.09
N GLN A 299 -5.37 18.05 14.06
CA GLN A 299 -5.94 18.88 13.00
C GLN A 299 -5.19 20.22 12.81
N SER A 300 -4.56 20.74 13.85
CA SER A 300 -3.76 21.97 13.77
C SER A 300 -2.51 21.83 12.87
N THR A 301 -2.10 20.59 12.55
CA THR A 301 -0.93 20.29 11.71
C THR A 301 -1.29 19.99 10.25
N TRP A 302 -2.59 19.84 9.93
CA TRP A 302 -3.04 19.44 8.61
C TRP A 302 -2.71 20.48 7.54
N GLN A 303 -2.23 20.03 6.39
CA GLN A 303 -1.94 20.88 5.23
C GLN A 303 -3.13 21.01 4.27
N ASN A 304 -4.15 20.19 4.46
CA ASN A 304 -5.45 20.27 3.76
C ASN A 304 -6.58 20.09 4.77
N GLN A 305 -7.84 20.30 4.35
CA GLN A 305 -9.02 20.19 5.22
C GLN A 305 -10.01 19.12 4.73
N ASN A 306 -9.55 18.19 3.89
CA ASN A 306 -10.42 17.15 3.31
C ASN A 306 -10.71 16.01 4.31
N GLY A 307 -9.91 15.91 5.39
CA GLY A 307 -9.96 14.79 6.32
C GLY A 307 -9.09 13.61 5.86
N LYS A 308 -8.96 12.61 6.73
CA LYS A 308 -8.16 11.40 6.46
C LYS A 308 -8.95 10.37 5.61
N PHE A 309 -10.29 10.42 5.63
CA PHE A 309 -11.21 9.44 5.04
C PHE A 309 -12.17 10.06 4.04
#